data_50ba02908e0b6053d4e30cbfc21aecf5
#
_entry.id   50ba02908e0b6053d4e30cbfc21aecf5
#
_cell.length_a   1.000
_cell.length_b   1.000
_cell.length_c   1.000
_cell.angle_alpha   90.00
_cell.angle_beta   90.00
_cell.angle_gamma   90.00
#
_symmetry.space_group_name_H-M   'P 1'
#
loop_
_entity.id
_entity.type
_entity.pdbx_description
1 polymer ?
#
loop_
_entity_poly.entity_id
_entity_poly.type
_entity_poly.pdbx_seq_one_letter_code
_entity_poly.pdbx_strand_id
1 'polypeptide(L)'
;MLKQKEMPAVGEKIAVIKTDKGDIKVRLFPEEAPKAVENFVTHAENGYYDGLIFHRVIKDFMIQGGDPKGTGTGGESIWDKPFADEFSSELHNFRGALSMANAGPNTNGSQFFIVQADSVSDDFVDQLETASEKLFPLEAVREYENNGGTPWLDYHHTVFGQVFEGMDVVDDIANVKVDFFQNKPLEDVKIQTIEIVEN
;
A
#
# COMPACT_ATOMS: atom_id res chain seq x y z
N MET A 1 11.89 10.73 14.59
CA MET A 1 10.66 9.90 14.55
C MET A 1 10.21 9.84 13.11
N LEU A 2 9.91 8.66 12.59
CA LEU A 2 9.50 8.47 11.20
C LEU A 2 8.12 9.11 10.95
N LYS A 3 8.04 10.10 10.06
CA LYS A 3 6.79 10.78 9.68
C LYS A 3 5.66 9.80 9.33
N GLN A 4 6.01 8.71 8.66
CA GLN A 4 5.09 7.65 8.23
C GLN A 4 4.39 6.94 9.41
N LYS A 5 5.00 6.92 10.60
CA LYS A 5 4.46 6.25 11.78
C LYS A 5 3.70 7.19 12.73
N GLU A 6 3.63 8.47 12.40
CA GLU A 6 2.86 9.44 13.16
C GLU A 6 1.37 9.32 12.85
N MET A 7 0.53 9.53 13.86
CA MET A 7 -0.91 9.60 13.65
C MET A 7 -1.28 10.81 12.79
N PRO A 8 -2.33 10.70 11.96
CA PRO A 8 -2.79 11.85 11.18
C PRO A 8 -3.22 12.99 12.11
N ALA A 9 -2.91 14.22 11.72
CA ALA A 9 -3.33 15.41 12.46
C ALA A 9 -4.84 15.66 12.29
N VAL A 10 -5.43 16.40 13.22
CA VAL A 10 -6.83 16.83 13.12
C VAL A 10 -7.02 17.69 11.87
N GLY A 11 -8.01 17.36 11.04
CA GLY A 11 -8.30 18.00 9.76
C GLY A 11 -7.46 17.49 8.58
N GLU A 12 -6.54 16.56 8.82
CA GLU A 12 -5.81 15.89 7.74
C GLU A 12 -6.74 14.91 7.00
N LYS A 13 -6.68 14.91 5.66
CA LYS A 13 -7.46 13.93 4.87
C LYS A 13 -6.89 12.54 5.03
N ILE A 14 -7.76 11.60 5.35
CA ILE A 14 -7.48 10.18 5.44
C ILE A 14 -8.39 9.40 4.50
N ALA A 15 -7.98 8.18 4.15
CA ALA A 15 -8.82 7.24 3.44
C ALA A 15 -9.35 6.15 4.40
N VAL A 16 -10.64 5.85 4.29
CA VAL A 16 -11.27 4.70 4.96
C VAL A 16 -11.65 3.68 3.89
N ILE A 17 -10.89 2.60 3.80
CA ILE A 17 -11.17 1.49 2.88
C ILE A 17 -12.13 0.54 3.59
N LYS A 18 -13.40 0.56 3.18
CA LYS A 18 -14.44 -0.32 3.72
C LYS A 18 -14.44 -1.63 2.96
N THR A 19 -14.20 -2.73 3.66
CA THR A 19 -14.13 -4.06 3.06
C THR A 19 -15.15 -5.02 3.67
N ASP A 20 -15.34 -6.17 3.04
CA ASP A 20 -16.16 -7.28 3.58
C ASP A 20 -15.60 -7.85 4.90
N LYS A 21 -14.36 -7.54 5.26
CA LYS A 21 -13.69 -7.99 6.49
C LYS A 21 -13.60 -6.90 7.56
N GLY A 22 -13.93 -5.65 7.23
CA GLY A 22 -13.85 -4.49 8.11
C GLY A 22 -13.21 -3.29 7.45
N ASP A 23 -13.01 -2.25 8.24
CA ASP A 23 -12.48 -0.97 7.78
C ASP A 23 -10.96 -0.89 7.99
N ILE A 24 -10.27 -0.31 7.01
CA ILE A 24 -8.84 -0.03 7.06
C ILE A 24 -8.67 1.48 6.91
N LYS A 25 -8.09 2.14 7.91
CA LYS A 25 -7.86 3.59 7.86
C LYS A 25 -6.42 3.89 7.51
N VAL A 26 -6.24 4.77 6.55
CA VAL A 26 -4.95 5.07 5.93
C VAL A 26 -4.70 6.57 5.97
N ARG A 27 -3.57 6.97 6.54
CA ARG A 27 -3.00 8.30 6.37
C ARG A 27 -2.41 8.43 4.97
N LEU A 28 -2.60 9.58 4.31
CA LEU A 28 -2.07 9.85 2.97
C LEU A 28 -0.93 10.88 3.04
N PHE A 29 0.01 10.80 2.09
CA PHE A 29 1.21 11.65 2.03
C PHE A 29 1.26 12.48 0.74
N PRO A 30 0.42 13.53 0.62
CA PRO A 30 0.33 14.34 -0.60
C PRO A 30 1.56 15.21 -0.88
N GLU A 31 2.42 15.45 0.12
CA GLU A 31 3.65 16.22 -0.06
C GLU A 31 4.73 15.37 -0.72
N GLU A 32 4.85 14.09 -0.34
CA GLU A 32 5.87 13.17 -0.82
C GLU A 32 5.46 12.45 -2.12
N ALA A 33 4.17 12.17 -2.28
CA ALA A 33 3.63 11.46 -3.44
C ALA A 33 2.35 12.14 -3.98
N PRO A 34 2.45 13.38 -4.46
CA PRO A 34 1.29 14.21 -4.82
C PRO A 34 0.42 13.58 -5.92
N LYS A 35 1.02 12.98 -6.96
CA LYS A 35 0.26 12.36 -8.06
C LYS A 35 -0.41 11.06 -7.63
N ALA A 36 0.29 10.23 -6.88
CA ALA A 36 -0.28 8.98 -6.39
C ALA A 36 -1.47 9.26 -5.46
N VAL A 37 -1.35 10.24 -4.56
CA VAL A 37 -2.45 10.65 -3.67
C VAL A 37 -3.60 11.27 -4.47
N GLU A 38 -3.34 12.21 -5.39
CA GLU A 38 -4.38 12.82 -6.25
C GLU A 38 -5.14 11.76 -7.05
N ASN A 39 -4.42 10.82 -7.67
CA ASN A 39 -4.99 9.73 -8.43
C ASN A 39 -5.89 8.84 -7.55
N PHE A 40 -5.39 8.39 -6.41
CA PHE A 40 -6.12 7.53 -5.50
C PHE A 40 -7.36 8.23 -4.92
N VAL A 41 -7.22 9.46 -4.44
CA VAL A 41 -8.32 10.25 -3.86
C VAL A 41 -9.40 10.52 -4.90
N THR A 42 -9.04 10.94 -6.10
CA THR A 42 -9.99 11.23 -7.19
C THR A 42 -10.73 9.95 -7.61
N HIS A 43 -10.04 8.83 -7.76
CA HIS A 43 -10.68 7.55 -8.02
C HIS A 43 -11.65 7.13 -6.90
N ALA A 44 -11.25 7.29 -5.62
CA ALA A 44 -12.08 6.97 -4.48
C ALA A 44 -13.36 7.82 -4.44
N GLU A 45 -13.22 9.15 -4.59
CA GLU A 45 -14.35 10.09 -4.59
C GLU A 45 -15.32 9.86 -5.76
N ASN A 46 -14.84 9.33 -6.89
CA ASN A 46 -15.65 8.97 -8.04
C ASN A 46 -16.24 7.54 -7.96
N GLY A 47 -16.04 6.80 -6.86
CA GLY A 47 -16.54 5.44 -6.70
C GLY A 47 -15.85 4.41 -7.60
N TYR A 48 -14.68 4.73 -8.15
CA TYR A 48 -13.94 3.84 -9.06
C TYR A 48 -13.58 2.50 -8.42
N TYR A 49 -13.28 2.51 -7.11
CA TYR A 49 -12.90 1.31 -6.36
C TYR A 49 -14.09 0.54 -5.77
N ASP A 50 -15.32 1.05 -5.90
CA ASP A 50 -16.51 0.43 -5.32
C ASP A 50 -16.76 -0.96 -5.94
N GLY A 51 -16.84 -1.98 -5.11
CA GLY A 51 -17.08 -3.35 -5.51
C GLY A 51 -15.87 -4.09 -6.11
N LEU A 52 -14.71 -3.45 -6.21
CA LEU A 52 -13.49 -4.12 -6.67
C LEU A 52 -12.96 -5.09 -5.62
N ILE A 53 -12.26 -6.13 -6.08
CA ILE A 53 -11.72 -7.17 -5.23
C ILE A 53 -10.22 -7.00 -4.96
N PHE A 54 -9.75 -7.58 -3.85
CA PHE A 54 -8.34 -7.89 -3.68
C PHE A 54 -8.02 -9.13 -4.53
N HIS A 55 -7.56 -8.91 -5.75
CA HIS A 55 -7.36 -9.97 -6.75
C HIS A 55 -6.07 -10.76 -6.56
N ARG A 56 -5.12 -10.27 -5.77
CA ARG A 56 -3.86 -10.94 -5.45
C ARG A 56 -3.54 -10.76 -3.98
N VAL A 57 -3.48 -11.86 -3.25
CA VAL A 57 -3.25 -11.89 -1.80
C VAL A 57 -2.16 -12.92 -1.51
N ILE A 58 -1.07 -12.46 -0.91
CA ILE A 58 0.05 -13.33 -0.50
C ILE A 58 0.33 -13.06 0.97
N LYS A 59 0.05 -14.08 1.79
CA LYS A 59 0.36 -14.06 3.23
C LYS A 59 1.84 -13.79 3.45
N ASP A 60 2.15 -13.05 4.51
CA ASP A 60 3.50 -12.61 4.88
C ASP A 60 4.18 -11.76 3.79
N PHE A 61 3.36 -11.13 2.93
CA PHE A 61 3.81 -10.19 1.90
C PHE A 61 2.86 -8.99 1.78
N MET A 62 1.77 -9.10 0.99
CA MET A 62 0.89 -7.96 0.71
C MET A 62 -0.51 -8.40 0.25
N ILE A 63 -1.45 -7.47 0.28
CA ILE A 63 -2.76 -7.59 -0.36
C ILE A 63 -2.89 -6.53 -1.45
N GLN A 64 -3.29 -6.92 -2.65
CA GLN A 64 -3.34 -6.06 -3.84
C GLN A 64 -4.74 -6.01 -4.45
N GLY A 65 -5.17 -4.80 -4.79
CA GLY A 65 -6.46 -4.54 -5.43
C GLY A 65 -6.41 -3.31 -6.35
N GLY A 66 -7.58 -2.77 -6.67
CA GLY A 66 -7.70 -1.56 -7.48
C GLY A 66 -7.73 -1.80 -8.99
N ASP A 67 -7.88 -3.04 -9.44
CA ASP A 67 -8.09 -3.39 -10.84
C ASP A 67 -9.57 -3.62 -11.14
N PRO A 68 -10.23 -2.79 -11.99
CA PRO A 68 -11.62 -3.00 -12.40
C PRO A 68 -11.90 -4.34 -13.04
N LYS A 69 -10.88 -4.96 -13.66
CA LYS A 69 -10.99 -6.30 -14.26
C LYS A 69 -10.82 -7.42 -13.26
N GLY A 70 -10.23 -7.13 -12.08
CA GLY A 70 -9.93 -8.15 -11.07
C GLY A 70 -8.95 -9.23 -11.52
N THR A 71 -8.10 -8.93 -12.50
CA THR A 71 -7.15 -9.87 -13.12
C THR A 71 -5.69 -9.51 -12.91
N GLY A 72 -5.42 -8.28 -12.45
CA GLY A 72 -4.08 -7.71 -12.34
C GLY A 72 -3.57 -7.03 -13.63
N THR A 73 -4.35 -7.06 -14.71
CA THR A 73 -3.94 -6.52 -16.02
C THR A 73 -4.64 -5.22 -16.39
N GLY A 74 -5.57 -4.74 -15.57
CA GLY A 74 -6.37 -3.56 -15.82
C GLY A 74 -6.04 -2.40 -14.91
N GLY A 75 -6.84 -1.36 -15.03
CA GLY A 75 -6.76 -0.14 -14.23
C GLY A 75 -5.93 0.96 -14.89
N GLU A 76 -6.52 2.14 -14.90
CA GLU A 76 -5.94 3.33 -15.51
C GLU A 76 -5.84 4.44 -14.45
N SER A 77 -4.93 5.38 -14.67
CA SER A 77 -4.88 6.60 -13.85
C SER A 77 -6.01 7.56 -14.24
N ILE A 78 -6.24 8.57 -13.41
CA ILE A 78 -7.20 9.64 -13.69
C ILE A 78 -6.84 10.47 -14.94
N TRP A 79 -5.62 10.31 -15.46
CA TRP A 79 -5.13 11.01 -16.66
C TRP A 79 -5.15 10.14 -17.94
N ASP A 80 -5.79 8.97 -17.90
CA ASP A 80 -5.89 8.00 -19.00
C ASP A 80 -4.52 7.54 -19.56
N LYS A 81 -3.47 7.70 -18.78
CA LYS A 81 -2.09 7.28 -19.09
C LYS A 81 -1.32 6.95 -17.81
N PRO A 82 -0.29 6.11 -17.89
CA PRO A 82 0.58 5.85 -16.75
C PRO A 82 1.22 7.14 -16.22
N PHE A 83 1.43 7.21 -14.90
CA PHE A 83 2.16 8.31 -14.28
C PHE A 83 3.45 7.84 -13.61
N ALA A 84 4.38 8.79 -13.48
CA ALA A 84 5.73 8.54 -12.98
C ALA A 84 5.74 8.13 -11.50
N ASP A 85 6.77 7.37 -11.13
CA ASP A 85 7.07 7.05 -9.74
C ASP A 85 7.43 8.31 -8.94
N GLU A 86 7.07 8.29 -7.67
CA GLU A 86 7.36 9.35 -6.70
C GLU A 86 8.02 8.71 -5.48
N PHE A 87 9.35 8.63 -5.50
CA PHE A 87 10.13 8.04 -4.41
C PHE A 87 10.60 9.11 -3.44
N SER A 88 10.40 8.84 -2.16
CA SER A 88 10.86 9.70 -1.07
C SER A 88 11.77 8.89 -0.13
N SER A 89 12.80 9.52 0.40
CA SER A 89 13.63 8.94 1.46
C SER A 89 12.95 8.92 2.84
N GLU A 90 11.75 9.51 2.93
CA GLU A 90 10.96 9.55 4.16
C GLU A 90 9.84 8.49 4.20
N LEU A 91 9.56 7.86 3.04
CA LEU A 91 8.50 6.87 2.91
C LEU A 91 9.06 5.53 2.44
N HIS A 92 8.74 4.49 3.18
CA HIS A 92 9.23 3.13 2.98
C HIS A 92 8.09 2.12 2.96
N ASN A 93 8.32 0.96 2.38
CA ASN A 93 7.35 -0.14 2.36
C ASN A 93 7.32 -0.90 3.70
N PHE A 94 7.12 -0.17 4.80
CA PHE A 94 6.90 -0.74 6.13
C PHE A 94 5.60 -1.55 6.16
N ARG A 95 5.45 -2.42 7.15
CA ARG A 95 4.16 -3.05 7.42
C ARG A 95 3.06 -1.99 7.51
N GLY A 96 1.99 -2.16 6.73
CA GLY A 96 0.88 -1.23 6.59
C GLY A 96 1.07 -0.11 5.56
N ALA A 97 2.20 -0.05 4.85
CA ALA A 97 2.37 0.90 3.76
C ALA A 97 1.34 0.66 2.65
N LEU A 98 0.75 1.75 2.16
CA LEU A 98 -0.09 1.76 0.95
C LEU A 98 0.77 2.25 -0.21
N SER A 99 0.94 1.38 -1.21
CA SER A 99 1.88 1.58 -2.31
C SER A 99 1.25 1.31 -3.67
N MET A 100 1.76 1.95 -4.72
CA MET A 100 1.31 1.72 -6.09
C MET A 100 1.86 0.41 -6.65
N ALA A 101 0.97 -0.44 -7.14
CA ALA A 101 1.37 -1.53 -8.02
C ALA A 101 1.76 -0.96 -9.40
N ASN A 102 2.72 -1.60 -10.07
CA ASN A 102 3.19 -1.19 -11.39
C ASN A 102 3.67 -2.40 -12.23
N ALA A 103 3.90 -2.17 -13.50
CA ALA A 103 4.47 -3.13 -14.45
C ALA A 103 5.91 -2.74 -14.86
N GLY A 104 6.64 -2.11 -13.97
CA GLY A 104 7.97 -1.55 -14.17
C GLY A 104 7.99 -0.04 -13.88
N PRO A 105 9.14 0.62 -14.08
CA PRO A 105 9.30 2.04 -13.77
C PRO A 105 8.28 2.93 -14.50
N ASN A 106 7.68 3.87 -13.76
CA ASN A 106 6.80 4.91 -14.31
C ASN A 106 5.55 4.36 -15.03
N THR A 107 4.99 3.26 -14.52
CA THR A 107 3.78 2.62 -15.10
C THR A 107 2.61 2.59 -14.13
N ASN A 108 2.50 3.56 -13.22
CA ASN A 108 1.43 3.61 -12.24
C ASN A 108 0.08 3.89 -12.89
N GLY A 109 -0.95 3.13 -12.49
CA GLY A 109 -2.34 3.26 -12.92
C GLY A 109 -3.28 3.42 -11.73
N SER A 110 -4.20 2.46 -11.53
CA SER A 110 -5.14 2.47 -10.40
C SER A 110 -4.85 1.40 -9.34
N GLN A 111 -4.04 0.39 -9.66
CA GLN A 111 -3.78 -0.72 -8.74
C GLN A 111 -2.85 -0.28 -7.59
N PHE A 112 -3.16 -0.75 -6.40
CA PHE A 112 -2.40 -0.53 -5.18
C PHE A 112 -2.26 -1.81 -4.37
N PHE A 113 -1.33 -1.81 -3.43
CA PHE A 113 -1.21 -2.88 -2.44
C PHE A 113 -0.98 -2.30 -1.04
N ILE A 114 -1.31 -3.11 -0.03
CA ILE A 114 -1.00 -2.83 1.37
C ILE A 114 -0.02 -3.89 1.83
N VAL A 115 1.12 -3.45 2.35
CA VAL A 115 2.16 -4.34 2.88
C VAL A 115 1.67 -5.02 4.15
N GLN A 116 1.71 -6.35 4.18
CA GLN A 116 1.24 -7.14 5.30
C GLN A 116 2.37 -7.83 6.06
N ALA A 117 3.53 -8.07 5.43
CA ALA A 117 4.67 -8.75 6.03
C ALA A 117 5.01 -8.18 7.43
N ASP A 118 5.03 -9.05 8.44
CA ASP A 118 5.28 -8.70 9.84
C ASP A 118 6.73 -8.89 10.29
N SER A 119 7.58 -9.37 9.39
CA SER A 119 9.00 -9.62 9.65
C SER A 119 9.85 -9.42 8.40
N VAL A 120 11.11 -9.09 8.62
CA VAL A 120 12.18 -9.05 7.63
C VAL A 120 13.30 -9.97 8.13
N SER A 121 13.93 -10.75 7.25
CA SER A 121 15.00 -11.65 7.67
C SER A 121 16.22 -10.88 8.18
N ASP A 122 16.92 -11.44 9.16
CA ASP A 122 18.14 -10.85 9.75
C ASP A 122 19.19 -10.56 8.67
N ASP A 123 19.40 -11.48 7.72
CA ASP A 123 20.32 -11.30 6.60
C ASP A 123 19.97 -10.09 5.74
N PHE A 124 18.69 -9.76 5.59
CA PHE A 124 18.26 -8.59 4.84
C PHE A 124 18.41 -7.31 5.65
N VAL A 125 18.13 -7.35 6.95
CA VAL A 125 18.39 -6.23 7.88
C VAL A 125 19.88 -5.86 7.87
N ASP A 126 20.77 -6.84 7.96
CA ASP A 126 22.22 -6.64 7.88
C ASP A 126 22.65 -5.96 6.55
N GLN A 127 22.00 -6.31 5.43
CA GLN A 127 22.22 -5.64 4.16
C GLN A 127 21.76 -4.17 4.18
N LEU A 128 20.61 -3.88 4.80
CA LEU A 128 20.12 -2.50 4.93
C LEU A 128 21.05 -1.64 5.78
N GLU A 129 21.63 -2.19 6.86
CA GLU A 129 22.59 -1.49 7.72
C GLU A 129 23.88 -1.07 6.97
N THR A 130 24.24 -1.85 5.95
CA THR A 130 25.40 -1.55 5.10
C THR A 130 25.06 -0.69 3.88
N ALA A 131 23.79 -0.43 3.63
CA ALA A 131 23.32 0.41 2.54
C ALA A 131 23.57 1.90 2.83
N SER A 132 23.34 2.73 1.83
CA SER A 132 23.47 4.19 1.99
C SER A 132 22.46 4.72 3.03
N GLU A 133 22.95 5.37 4.09
CA GLU A 133 22.14 6.03 5.11
C GLU A 133 21.13 7.04 4.51
N LYS A 134 21.45 7.60 3.35
CA LYS A 134 20.52 8.48 2.64
C LYS A 134 19.28 7.75 2.13
N LEU A 135 19.42 6.48 1.73
CA LEU A 135 18.32 5.66 1.22
C LEU A 135 17.62 4.91 2.35
N PHE A 136 18.39 4.43 3.32
CA PHE A 136 17.91 3.68 4.47
C PHE A 136 18.49 4.29 5.76
N PRO A 137 17.86 5.35 6.30
CA PRO A 137 18.25 5.88 7.61
C PRO A 137 18.13 4.81 8.68
N LEU A 138 18.98 4.88 9.70
CA LEU A 138 19.00 3.89 10.78
C LEU A 138 17.60 3.68 11.43
N GLU A 139 16.81 4.74 11.55
CA GLU A 139 15.44 4.64 12.08
C GLU A 139 14.54 3.77 11.16
N ALA A 140 14.72 3.84 9.84
CA ALA A 140 13.97 3.01 8.89
C ALA A 140 14.43 1.54 8.95
N VAL A 141 15.73 1.28 9.06
CA VAL A 141 16.27 -0.07 9.24
C VAL A 141 15.69 -0.72 10.50
N ARG A 142 15.69 0.01 11.61
CA ARG A 142 15.11 -0.48 12.87
C ARG A 142 13.60 -0.69 12.80
N GLU A 143 12.88 0.12 12.03
CA GLU A 143 11.45 -0.10 11.82
C GLU A 143 11.21 -1.43 11.10
N TYR A 144 11.99 -1.73 10.06
CA TYR A 144 11.94 -3.02 9.36
C TYR A 144 12.29 -4.20 10.27
N GLU A 145 13.35 -4.07 11.06
CA GLU A 145 13.79 -5.08 12.02
C GLU A 145 12.69 -5.42 13.05
N ASN A 146 12.05 -4.40 13.61
CA ASN A 146 11.12 -4.57 14.73
C ASN A 146 9.67 -4.87 14.29
N ASN A 147 9.24 -4.34 13.16
CA ASN A 147 7.83 -4.31 12.77
C ASN A 147 7.54 -4.92 11.39
N GLY A 148 8.56 -5.32 10.66
CA GLY A 148 8.40 -5.93 9.35
C GLY A 148 8.21 -4.95 8.20
N GLY A 149 7.84 -5.48 7.06
CA GLY A 149 7.69 -4.75 5.82
C GLY A 149 8.38 -5.45 4.66
N THR A 150 8.51 -4.73 3.55
CA THR A 150 9.06 -5.25 2.29
C THR A 150 10.13 -4.31 1.73
N PRO A 151 11.31 -4.20 2.39
CA PRO A 151 12.34 -3.21 2.04
C PRO A 151 12.87 -3.34 0.61
N TRP A 152 12.79 -4.53 0.00
CA TRP A 152 13.16 -4.76 -1.41
C TRP A 152 12.24 -4.07 -2.41
N LEU A 153 11.07 -3.55 -1.97
CA LEU A 153 10.15 -2.77 -2.80
C LEU A 153 10.40 -1.27 -2.71
N ASP A 154 11.23 -0.80 -1.79
CA ASP A 154 11.61 0.60 -1.68
C ASP A 154 12.31 1.05 -2.97
N TYR A 155 11.97 2.25 -3.44
CA TYR A 155 12.46 2.82 -4.70
C TYR A 155 12.10 2.02 -5.96
N HIS A 156 11.12 1.10 -5.85
CA HIS A 156 10.51 0.38 -6.97
C HIS A 156 8.99 0.62 -7.04
N HIS A 157 8.37 0.86 -5.89
CA HIS A 157 6.93 1.16 -5.78
C HIS A 157 6.72 2.43 -4.97
N THR A 158 5.92 3.35 -5.50
CA THR A 158 5.59 4.60 -4.83
C THR A 158 4.77 4.35 -3.58
N VAL A 159 5.32 4.66 -2.41
CA VAL A 159 4.58 4.69 -1.14
C VAL A 159 3.84 6.01 -1.04
N PHE A 160 2.53 5.96 -0.81
CA PHE A 160 1.71 7.19 -0.74
C PHE A 160 0.75 7.23 0.45
N GLY A 161 0.73 6.18 1.27
CA GLY A 161 -0.06 6.11 2.50
C GLY A 161 0.48 5.11 3.51
N GLN A 162 -0.10 5.14 4.71
CA GLN A 162 0.21 4.23 5.81
C GLN A 162 -1.06 3.91 6.59
N VAL A 163 -1.32 2.63 6.77
CA VAL A 163 -2.38 2.15 7.68
C VAL A 163 -2.03 2.51 9.11
N PHE A 164 -2.94 3.20 9.80
CA PHE A 164 -2.81 3.52 11.21
C PHE A 164 -3.88 2.86 12.08
N GLU A 165 -4.96 2.35 11.47
CA GLU A 165 -6.01 1.56 12.13
C GLU A 165 -6.53 0.50 11.16
N GLY A 166 -6.79 -0.73 11.63
CA GLY A 166 -7.32 -1.83 10.82
C GLY A 166 -6.24 -2.77 10.24
N MET A 167 -5.04 -2.83 10.79
CA MET A 167 -4.03 -3.83 10.39
C MET A 167 -4.47 -5.27 10.65
N ASP A 168 -5.32 -5.50 11.66
CA ASP A 168 -5.97 -6.78 11.91
C ASP A 168 -6.88 -7.20 10.74
N VAL A 169 -7.57 -6.25 10.12
CA VAL A 169 -8.37 -6.49 8.90
C VAL A 169 -7.47 -6.85 7.72
N VAL A 170 -6.32 -6.16 7.57
CA VAL A 170 -5.32 -6.51 6.54
C VAL A 170 -4.80 -7.93 6.76
N ASP A 171 -4.50 -8.31 7.99
CA ASP A 171 -4.08 -9.66 8.35
C ASP A 171 -5.17 -10.71 8.06
N ASP A 172 -6.42 -10.42 8.37
CA ASP A 172 -7.56 -11.30 8.06
C ASP A 172 -7.70 -11.52 6.55
N ILE A 173 -7.55 -10.47 5.76
CA ILE A 173 -7.57 -10.58 4.28
C ILE A 173 -6.38 -11.40 3.81
N ALA A 174 -5.17 -11.18 4.34
CA ALA A 174 -3.97 -11.92 3.97
C ALA A 174 -4.04 -13.43 4.29
N ASN A 175 -4.88 -13.82 5.25
CA ASN A 175 -5.04 -15.20 5.68
C ASN A 175 -6.18 -15.97 4.98
N VAL A 176 -6.90 -15.38 4.02
CA VAL A 176 -7.94 -16.09 3.26
C VAL A 176 -7.32 -17.18 2.37
N LYS A 177 -8.11 -18.18 2.04
CA LYS A 177 -7.69 -19.21 1.09
C LYS A 177 -7.58 -18.63 -0.30
N VAL A 178 -6.48 -18.91 -0.98
CA VAL A 178 -6.20 -18.41 -2.32
C VAL A 178 -5.98 -19.55 -3.31
N ASP A 179 -6.17 -19.27 -4.59
CA ASP A 179 -5.74 -20.13 -5.68
C ASP A 179 -4.20 -20.26 -5.68
N PHE A 180 -3.71 -21.49 -5.82
CA PHE A 180 -2.27 -21.77 -5.72
C PHE A 180 -1.44 -21.10 -6.82
N PHE A 181 -2.00 -20.92 -8.02
CA PHE A 181 -1.25 -20.39 -9.16
C PHE A 181 -1.35 -18.87 -9.29
N GLN A 182 -2.50 -18.30 -8.95
CA GLN A 182 -2.77 -16.88 -9.16
C GLN A 182 -2.73 -16.06 -7.86
N ASN A 183 -2.70 -16.72 -6.69
CA ASN A 183 -2.83 -16.08 -5.38
C ASN A 183 -4.11 -15.22 -5.26
N LYS A 184 -5.13 -15.55 -6.04
CA LYS A 184 -6.44 -14.91 -5.98
C LYS A 184 -7.26 -15.56 -4.87
N PRO A 185 -7.94 -14.81 -3.99
CA PRO A 185 -8.86 -15.39 -3.02
C PRO A 185 -9.89 -16.30 -3.68
N LEU A 186 -10.13 -17.48 -3.10
CA LEU A 186 -11.14 -18.44 -3.58
C LEU A 186 -12.57 -17.87 -3.43
N GLU A 187 -12.78 -17.07 -2.38
CA GLU A 187 -13.97 -16.26 -2.18
C GLU A 187 -13.55 -14.79 -2.28
N ASP A 188 -14.23 -14.02 -3.14
CA ASP A 188 -13.89 -12.63 -3.36
C ASP A 188 -13.95 -11.83 -2.05
N VAL A 189 -12.89 -11.07 -1.77
CA VAL A 189 -12.88 -10.05 -0.73
C VAL A 189 -13.03 -8.71 -1.41
N LYS A 190 -14.13 -8.02 -1.15
CA LYS A 190 -14.50 -6.79 -1.85
C LYS A 190 -14.15 -5.55 -1.05
N ILE A 191 -13.73 -4.53 -1.77
CA ILE A 191 -13.78 -3.14 -1.33
C ILE A 191 -15.21 -2.68 -1.56
N GLN A 192 -15.95 -2.41 -0.50
CA GLN A 192 -17.32 -1.89 -0.60
C GLN A 192 -17.28 -0.46 -1.15
N THR A 193 -16.44 0.37 -0.55
CA THR A 193 -16.15 1.74 -1.00
C THR A 193 -14.86 2.24 -0.32
N ILE A 194 -14.29 3.31 -0.85
CA ILE A 194 -13.21 4.06 -0.19
C ILE A 194 -13.71 5.48 0.05
N GLU A 195 -13.84 5.85 1.31
CA GLU A 195 -14.25 7.19 1.71
C GLU A 195 -13.03 8.06 2.00
N ILE A 196 -13.02 9.28 1.51
CA ILE A 196 -12.02 10.29 1.87
C ILE A 196 -12.68 11.24 2.87
N VAL A 197 -12.13 11.27 4.07
CA VAL A 197 -12.69 12.03 5.20
C VAL A 197 -11.60 12.84 5.90
N GLU A 198 -12.01 13.82 6.70
CA GLU A 198 -11.11 14.54 7.60
C GLU A 198 -10.98 13.78 8.93
N ASN A 199 -9.75 13.66 9.44
CA ASN A 199 -9.44 12.99 10.71
C ASN A 199 -9.90 13.83 11.90
#